data_899d73c8d3d87ea45f5bf425a35b3701
#
_entry.id   899d73c8d3d87ea45f5bf425a35b3701
#
_cell.length_a   1.000
_cell.length_b   1.000
_cell.length_c   1.000
_cell.angle_alpha   90.00
_cell.angle_beta   90.00
_cell.angle_gamma   90.00
#
_symmetry.space_group_name_H-M   'P 1'
#
loop_
_entity.id
_entity.type
_entity.pdbx_description
1 polymer ?
#
loop_
_entity_poly.entity_id
_entity_poly.type
_entity_poly.pdbx_seq_one_letter_code
_entity_poly.pdbx_strand_id
1 'polypeptide(L)'
;TLERILADVKTTDVYKNADSAFQAQIEHAVSNIPAVFPNTTFQGDWVASSHVTFCPYLNLLGNDSYQQQYADAAAQYNDGDLWAYTCSGPNYPHPTFHIDDYNLGTRVTGWMAKKFGVNGYLYWSVNMYQAINSDTWRDVDVYETAERAGYCAGDGFLLYPGAYYGSEYPFATNRLAAWRDAMDDYD
;
A
#
# COMPACT_ATOMS: atom_id res chain seq x y z
N THR A 1 -4.87 -14.55 12.12
CA THR A 1 -4.26 -14.23 13.43
C THR A 1 -2.73 -14.26 13.25
N LEU A 2 -2.00 -13.51 14.10
CA LEU A 2 -0.52 -13.47 14.09
C LEU A 2 0.08 -14.88 14.27
N GLU A 3 -0.53 -15.72 15.10
CA GLU A 3 -0.13 -17.12 15.27
C GLU A 3 -0.17 -17.91 13.96
N ARG A 4 -1.17 -17.64 13.11
CA ARG A 4 -1.27 -18.27 11.79
C ARG A 4 -0.17 -17.78 10.86
N ILE A 5 0.10 -16.47 10.85
CA ILE A 5 1.18 -15.88 10.06
C ILE A 5 2.52 -16.47 10.50
N LEU A 6 2.78 -16.53 11.79
CA LEU A 6 4.00 -17.15 12.31
C LEU A 6 4.10 -18.64 11.95
N ALA A 7 3.00 -19.37 12.04
CA ALA A 7 2.97 -20.77 11.63
C ALA A 7 3.28 -20.95 10.15
N ASP A 8 2.68 -20.12 9.30
CA ASP A 8 2.92 -20.12 7.85
C ASP A 8 4.38 -19.76 7.53
N VAL A 9 4.94 -18.74 8.17
CA VAL A 9 6.34 -18.33 8.01
C VAL A 9 7.31 -19.46 8.40
N LYS A 10 7.05 -20.16 9.48
CA LYS A 10 7.86 -21.31 9.96
C LYS A 10 7.88 -22.49 8.98
N THR A 11 6.93 -22.55 8.05
CA THR A 11 6.92 -23.58 7.00
C THR A 11 7.83 -23.25 5.82
N THR A 12 8.25 -22.01 5.66
CA THR A 12 9.07 -21.56 4.53
C THR A 12 10.50 -22.10 4.61
N ASP A 13 11.10 -22.34 3.45
CA ASP A 13 12.50 -22.77 3.38
C ASP A 13 13.45 -21.68 3.87
N VAL A 14 13.08 -20.42 3.71
CA VAL A 14 13.82 -19.27 4.23
C VAL A 14 13.94 -19.33 5.75
N TYR A 15 12.83 -19.54 6.45
CA TYR A 15 12.86 -19.68 7.91
C TYR A 15 13.62 -20.94 8.36
N LYS A 16 13.39 -22.07 7.70
CA LYS A 16 14.03 -23.35 8.06
C LYS A 16 15.55 -23.34 7.87
N ASN A 17 16.03 -22.59 6.87
CA ASN A 17 17.46 -22.48 6.56
C ASN A 17 18.14 -21.29 7.25
N ALA A 18 17.37 -20.45 7.95
CA ALA A 18 17.87 -19.31 8.70
C ALA A 18 18.63 -19.79 9.96
N ASP A 19 19.62 -19.02 10.38
CA ASP A 19 20.24 -19.24 11.68
C ASP A 19 19.28 -18.92 12.84
N SER A 20 19.63 -19.38 14.03
CA SER A 20 18.75 -19.24 15.20
C SER A 20 18.53 -17.79 15.62
N ALA A 21 19.47 -16.89 15.32
CA ALA A 21 19.33 -15.47 15.65
C ALA A 21 18.29 -14.81 14.72
N PHE A 22 18.32 -15.11 13.43
CA PHE A 22 17.35 -14.64 12.48
C PHE A 22 15.95 -15.22 12.71
N GLN A 23 15.86 -16.52 13.04
CA GLN A 23 14.60 -17.15 13.44
C GLN A 23 13.99 -16.46 14.66
N ALA A 24 14.80 -16.18 15.69
CA ALA A 24 14.36 -15.46 16.87
C ALA A 24 13.90 -14.03 16.58
N GLN A 25 14.55 -13.33 15.66
CA GLN A 25 14.15 -12.00 15.21
C GLN A 25 12.77 -12.02 14.51
N ILE A 26 12.55 -12.98 13.61
CA ILE A 26 11.25 -13.17 12.95
C ILE A 26 10.16 -13.47 13.97
N GLU A 27 10.41 -14.39 14.90
CA GLU A 27 9.44 -14.75 15.94
C GLU A 27 9.15 -13.56 16.84
N HIS A 28 10.17 -12.81 17.21
CA HIS A 28 10.02 -11.60 18.00
C HIS A 28 9.21 -10.55 17.24
N ALA A 29 9.54 -10.26 15.98
CA ALA A 29 8.82 -9.31 15.15
C ALA A 29 7.34 -9.69 15.03
N VAL A 30 7.03 -10.93 14.68
CA VAL A 30 5.64 -11.40 14.53
C VAL A 30 4.90 -11.42 15.86
N SER A 31 5.53 -11.85 16.95
CA SER A 31 4.89 -11.96 18.26
C SER A 31 4.65 -10.61 18.94
N ASN A 32 5.46 -9.62 18.60
CA ASN A 32 5.36 -8.27 19.14
C ASN A 32 4.68 -7.28 18.17
N ILE A 33 4.21 -7.74 17.01
CA ILE A 33 3.25 -6.96 16.23
C ILE A 33 1.99 -6.86 17.11
N PRO A 34 1.69 -5.70 17.67
CA PRO A 34 0.52 -5.60 18.55
C PRO A 34 -0.74 -5.97 17.75
N ALA A 35 -1.66 -6.70 18.37
CA ALA A 35 -2.99 -6.97 17.80
C ALA A 35 -3.79 -5.67 17.47
N VAL A 36 -3.19 -4.53 17.76
CA VAL A 36 -3.70 -3.17 17.57
C VAL A 36 -3.32 -2.54 16.22
N PHE A 37 -2.58 -3.21 15.34
CA PHE A 37 -2.30 -2.69 13.99
C PHE A 37 -3.33 -3.19 12.96
N PRO A 38 -4.56 -2.64 12.96
CA PRO A 38 -5.57 -3.05 11.99
C PRO A 38 -5.18 -2.57 10.59
N ASN A 39 -5.61 -3.30 9.56
CA ASN A 39 -5.40 -2.91 8.17
C ASN A 39 -3.95 -2.48 7.86
N THR A 40 -3.00 -3.25 8.39
CA THR A 40 -1.58 -3.04 8.15
C THR A 40 -1.06 -4.16 7.28
N THR A 41 -0.38 -3.81 6.20
CA THR A 41 0.43 -4.75 5.43
C THR A 41 1.89 -4.59 5.78
N PHE A 42 2.70 -5.57 5.44
CA PHE A 42 4.13 -5.59 5.71
C PHE A 42 4.87 -5.75 4.40
N GLN A 43 5.81 -4.87 4.17
CA GLN A 43 6.71 -4.94 3.04
C GLN A 43 8.11 -5.24 3.56
N GLY A 44 8.89 -5.99 2.81
CA GLY A 44 10.27 -6.28 3.21
C GLY A 44 10.90 -7.37 2.38
N ASP A 45 12.21 -7.37 2.36
CA ASP A 45 13.02 -8.44 1.82
C ASP A 45 13.31 -9.45 2.93
N TRP A 46 12.48 -10.46 3.02
CA TRP A 46 12.59 -11.54 4.00
C TRP A 46 13.86 -12.39 3.83
N VAL A 47 14.56 -12.22 2.70
CA VAL A 47 15.75 -13.02 2.35
C VAL A 47 17.02 -12.29 2.68
N ALA A 48 17.07 -10.97 2.49
CA ALA A 48 18.29 -10.18 2.56
C ALA A 48 18.42 -9.32 3.82
N SER A 49 17.29 -8.99 4.47
CA SER A 49 17.34 -8.13 5.66
C SER A 49 16.33 -8.55 6.71
N SER A 50 16.67 -8.32 7.96
CA SER A 50 15.75 -8.48 9.10
C SER A 50 14.70 -7.36 9.17
N HIS A 51 14.58 -6.54 8.13
CA HIS A 51 13.71 -5.38 8.13
C HIS A 51 12.28 -5.75 7.70
N VAL A 52 11.32 -5.40 8.52
CA VAL A 52 9.89 -5.51 8.25
C VAL A 52 9.30 -4.11 8.23
N THR A 53 8.96 -3.63 7.05
CA THR A 53 8.38 -2.29 6.91
C THR A 53 6.90 -2.33 7.25
N PHE A 54 6.50 -1.52 8.20
CA PHE A 54 5.09 -1.32 8.54
C PHE A 54 4.42 -0.43 7.49
N CYS A 55 3.28 -0.87 6.99
CA CYS A 55 2.55 -0.17 5.95
C CYS A 55 1.05 -0.13 6.30
N PRO A 56 0.64 0.73 7.25
CA PRO A 56 -0.77 0.89 7.62
C PRO A 56 -1.57 1.65 6.56
N TYR A 57 -2.90 1.57 6.65
CA TYR A 57 -3.77 2.52 5.96
C TYR A 57 -3.43 3.95 6.37
N LEU A 58 -3.36 4.85 5.38
CA LEU A 58 -2.98 6.24 5.60
C LEU A 58 -3.83 6.95 6.66
N ASN A 59 -5.13 6.65 6.74
CA ASN A 59 -6.04 7.25 7.72
C ASN A 59 -5.75 6.86 9.17
N LEU A 60 -5.09 5.73 9.41
CA LEU A 60 -4.71 5.31 10.76
C LEU A 60 -3.65 6.26 11.35
N LEU A 61 -2.80 6.81 10.49
CA LEU A 61 -1.78 7.78 10.89
C LEU A 61 -2.37 9.15 11.26
N GLY A 62 -3.65 9.39 10.96
CA GLY A 62 -4.38 10.57 11.45
C GLY A 62 -4.85 10.47 12.91
N ASN A 63 -4.67 9.33 13.56
CA ASN A 63 -4.96 9.13 14.96
C ASN A 63 -3.65 9.14 15.76
N ASP A 64 -3.49 10.07 16.67
CA ASP A 64 -2.24 10.30 17.42
C ASP A 64 -1.73 9.03 18.12
N SER A 65 -2.64 8.22 18.67
CA SER A 65 -2.28 6.97 19.33
C SER A 65 -1.68 5.95 18.38
N TYR A 66 -2.29 5.75 17.20
CA TYR A 66 -1.77 4.86 16.19
C TYR A 66 -0.50 5.40 15.56
N GLN A 67 -0.44 6.70 15.25
CA GLN A 67 0.75 7.31 14.69
C GLN A 67 1.97 7.06 15.57
N GLN A 68 1.86 7.30 16.85
CA GLN A 68 2.98 7.08 17.77
C GLN A 68 3.39 5.61 17.83
N GLN A 69 2.43 4.68 17.88
CA GLN A 69 2.71 3.25 17.89
C GLN A 69 3.45 2.79 16.62
N TYR A 70 3.05 3.28 15.44
CA TYR A 70 3.74 2.96 14.20
C TYR A 70 5.14 3.57 14.12
N ALA A 71 5.31 4.80 14.58
CA ALA A 71 6.60 5.47 14.64
C ALA A 71 7.57 4.72 15.58
N ASP A 72 7.10 4.33 16.75
CA ASP A 72 7.90 3.57 17.72
C ASP A 72 8.27 2.19 17.18
N ALA A 73 7.33 1.50 16.53
CA ALA A 73 7.59 0.21 15.91
C ALA A 73 8.58 0.32 14.73
N ALA A 74 8.44 1.32 13.89
CA ALA A 74 9.37 1.56 12.78
C ALA A 74 10.79 1.85 13.31
N ALA A 75 10.91 2.70 14.33
CA ALA A 75 12.20 3.01 14.96
C ALA A 75 12.84 1.78 15.61
N GLN A 76 12.03 0.90 16.20
CA GLN A 76 12.52 -0.29 16.88
C GLN A 76 12.92 -1.41 15.94
N TYR A 77 12.21 -1.61 14.84
CA TYR A 77 12.33 -2.81 14.01
C TYR A 77 12.78 -2.56 12.58
N ASN A 78 12.86 -1.30 12.14
CA ASN A 78 13.11 -0.98 10.74
C ASN A 78 13.86 0.34 10.50
N ASP A 79 14.76 0.72 11.39
CA ASP A 79 15.58 1.94 11.26
C ASP A 79 14.76 3.23 11.01
N GLY A 80 13.48 3.22 11.38
CA GLY A 80 12.56 4.33 11.21
C GLY A 80 11.76 4.30 9.90
N ASP A 81 11.91 3.29 9.05
CA ASP A 81 11.13 3.17 7.82
C ASP A 81 9.65 2.86 8.11
N LEU A 82 8.81 3.80 7.75
CA LEU A 82 7.36 3.71 7.83
C LEU A 82 6.75 3.99 6.47
N TRP A 83 5.99 3.05 5.97
CA TRP A 83 5.21 3.22 4.75
C TRP A 83 3.73 3.48 5.07
N ALA A 84 2.98 3.89 4.08
CA ALA A 84 1.52 3.93 4.14
C ALA A 84 0.92 3.45 2.84
N TYR A 85 -0.37 3.09 2.86
CA TYR A 85 -1.06 2.71 1.64
C TYR A 85 -2.51 3.17 1.63
N THR A 86 -3.08 3.19 0.43
CA THR A 86 -4.50 3.25 0.15
C THR A 86 -4.85 2.20 -0.90
N CYS A 87 -6.10 1.77 -0.92
CA CYS A 87 -6.66 0.89 -1.95
C CYS A 87 -8.15 1.22 -2.13
N SER A 88 -9.05 0.26 -2.13
CA SER A 88 -10.50 0.47 -2.02
C SER A 88 -10.93 1.23 -0.75
N GLY A 89 -10.03 1.45 0.15
CA GLY A 89 -10.14 2.33 1.32
C GLY A 89 -8.82 3.07 1.56
N PRO A 90 -8.81 4.02 2.52
CA PRO A 90 -9.97 4.56 3.22
C PRO A 90 -10.88 5.35 2.27
N ASN A 91 -12.15 5.54 2.65
CA ASN A 91 -13.09 6.34 1.88
C ASN A 91 -13.05 7.82 2.29
N TYR A 92 -13.68 8.67 1.47
CA TYR A 92 -13.89 10.08 1.82
C TYR A 92 -14.38 10.22 3.28
N PRO A 93 -13.89 11.17 4.07
CA PRO A 93 -13.09 12.35 3.66
C PRO A 93 -11.55 12.14 3.65
N HIS A 94 -11.08 10.93 3.78
CA HIS A 94 -9.65 10.66 3.69
C HIS A 94 -9.15 10.74 2.25
N PRO A 95 -7.86 11.04 2.03
CA PRO A 95 -7.27 11.02 0.69
C PRO A 95 -7.40 9.65 0.02
N THR A 96 -7.81 9.64 -1.23
CA THR A 96 -7.99 8.44 -2.04
C THR A 96 -7.44 8.63 -3.44
N PHE A 97 -7.40 7.52 -4.21
CA PHE A 97 -7.12 7.51 -5.65
C PHE A 97 -8.37 7.20 -6.48
N HIS A 98 -9.56 7.36 -5.90
CA HIS A 98 -10.83 7.08 -6.57
C HIS A 98 -11.20 8.20 -7.55
N ILE A 99 -11.93 7.85 -8.62
CA ILE A 99 -12.36 8.83 -9.64
C ILE A 99 -13.40 9.78 -9.07
N ASP A 100 -14.26 9.29 -8.18
CA ASP A 100 -15.36 10.06 -7.60
C ASP A 100 -14.90 11.09 -6.55
N ASP A 101 -13.65 10.99 -6.11
CA ASP A 101 -13.07 11.90 -5.14
C ASP A 101 -12.30 13.05 -5.81
N TYR A 102 -12.09 14.12 -5.06
CA TYR A 102 -11.33 15.25 -5.56
C TYR A 102 -9.86 14.90 -5.80
N ASN A 103 -9.30 15.24 -6.96
CA ASN A 103 -7.89 15.07 -7.28
C ASN A 103 -6.95 15.71 -6.24
N LEU A 104 -7.40 16.77 -5.57
CA LEU A 104 -6.68 17.37 -4.46
C LEU A 104 -6.45 16.35 -3.32
N GLY A 105 -7.40 15.44 -3.10
CA GLY A 105 -7.24 14.36 -2.13
C GLY A 105 -6.00 13.52 -2.42
N THR A 106 -5.81 13.12 -3.67
CA THR A 106 -4.60 12.38 -4.08
C THR A 106 -3.32 13.17 -3.80
N ARG A 107 -3.30 14.48 -4.06
CA ARG A 107 -2.14 15.33 -3.78
C ARG A 107 -1.87 15.48 -2.27
N VAL A 108 -2.91 15.55 -1.45
CA VAL A 108 -2.80 15.64 0.02
C VAL A 108 -2.09 14.43 0.63
N THR A 109 -2.05 13.28 -0.06
CA THR A 109 -1.30 12.10 0.42
C THR A 109 0.18 12.42 0.69
N GLY A 110 0.82 13.24 -0.15
CA GLY A 110 2.22 13.69 0.07
C GLY A 110 2.37 14.54 1.33
N TRP A 111 1.45 15.47 1.55
CA TRP A 111 1.46 16.31 2.76
C TRP A 111 1.23 15.49 4.03
N MET A 112 0.34 14.51 3.97
CA MET A 112 0.13 13.58 5.10
C MET A 112 1.36 12.70 5.32
N ALA A 113 1.97 12.18 4.26
CA ALA A 113 3.19 11.40 4.35
C ALA A 113 4.31 12.20 5.04
N LYS A 114 4.53 13.44 4.62
CA LYS A 114 5.50 14.35 5.25
C LYS A 114 5.18 14.60 6.72
N LYS A 115 3.92 14.93 7.02
CA LYS A 115 3.46 15.21 8.39
C LYS A 115 3.67 14.03 9.33
N PHE A 116 3.44 12.80 8.86
CA PHE A 116 3.49 11.60 9.68
C PHE A 116 4.83 10.85 9.62
N GLY A 117 5.83 11.40 8.92
CA GLY A 117 7.15 10.77 8.78
C GLY A 117 7.11 9.48 7.94
N VAL A 118 6.17 9.38 7.02
CA VAL A 118 6.07 8.26 6.08
C VAL A 118 7.08 8.48 4.96
N ASN A 119 7.95 7.51 4.71
CA ASN A 119 8.99 7.58 3.68
C ASN A 119 8.79 6.59 2.52
N GLY A 120 7.67 5.87 2.51
CA GLY A 120 7.26 5.02 1.40
C GLY A 120 5.75 4.97 1.26
N TYR A 121 5.28 4.83 0.02
CA TYR A 121 3.85 4.75 -0.26
C TYR A 121 3.53 3.58 -1.19
N LEU A 122 2.61 2.74 -0.76
CA LEU A 122 2.18 1.60 -1.54
C LEU A 122 0.79 1.86 -2.14
N TYR A 123 0.67 1.61 -3.44
CA TYR A 123 -0.60 1.46 -4.09
C TYR A 123 -0.65 0.11 -4.79
N TRP A 124 -1.68 -0.66 -4.55
CA TRP A 124 -1.72 -2.09 -4.86
C TRP A 124 -1.70 -2.43 -6.36
N SER A 125 -2.17 -1.52 -7.22
CA SER A 125 -2.14 -1.67 -8.67
C SER A 125 -2.24 -0.31 -9.38
N VAL A 126 -1.70 -0.25 -10.59
CA VAL A 126 -1.81 0.93 -11.46
C VAL A 126 -2.53 0.62 -12.76
N ASN A 127 -2.74 -0.67 -13.09
CA ASN A 127 -3.28 -1.14 -14.37
C ASN A 127 -4.18 -2.37 -14.19
N MET A 128 -5.08 -2.34 -13.21
CA MET A 128 -5.92 -3.46 -12.79
C MET A 128 -6.82 -4.03 -13.90
N TYR A 129 -6.99 -3.29 -15.01
CA TYR A 129 -7.81 -3.74 -16.13
C TYR A 129 -7.46 -5.14 -16.67
N GLN A 130 -6.24 -5.60 -16.47
CA GLN A 130 -5.83 -6.95 -16.89
C GLN A 130 -6.45 -8.06 -16.04
N ALA A 131 -6.70 -7.83 -14.78
CA ALA A 131 -7.22 -8.84 -13.86
C ALA A 131 -8.73 -9.03 -13.96
N ILE A 132 -9.45 -8.03 -14.47
CA ILE A 132 -10.91 -8.01 -14.47
C ILE A 132 -11.48 -8.49 -15.80
N ASN A 133 -10.75 -8.34 -16.89
CA ASN A 133 -11.19 -8.78 -18.20
C ASN A 133 -9.99 -9.26 -19.05
N SER A 134 -9.63 -10.54 -18.90
CA SER A 134 -8.47 -11.13 -19.55
C SER A 134 -8.53 -11.08 -21.09
N ASP A 135 -9.71 -10.96 -21.66
CA ASP A 135 -9.90 -11.00 -23.11
C ASP A 135 -10.07 -9.62 -23.76
N THR A 136 -10.36 -8.58 -22.98
CA THR A 136 -10.70 -7.26 -23.54
C THR A 136 -10.19 -6.10 -22.70
N TRP A 137 -8.88 -6.06 -22.45
CA TRP A 137 -8.24 -4.84 -21.96
C TRP A 137 -8.53 -3.60 -22.83
N ARG A 138 -9.28 -3.78 -23.94
CA ARG A 138 -9.73 -2.74 -24.86
C ARG A 138 -11.03 -2.07 -24.44
N ASP A 139 -11.87 -2.74 -23.66
CA ASP A 139 -13.21 -2.28 -23.27
C ASP A 139 -13.27 -2.01 -21.76
N VAL A 140 -12.30 -1.25 -21.25
CA VAL A 140 -12.24 -0.95 -19.82
C VAL A 140 -13.14 0.23 -19.50
N ASP A 141 -14.34 -0.06 -19.06
CA ASP A 141 -15.13 0.89 -18.28
C ASP A 141 -14.70 0.79 -16.81
N VAL A 142 -13.97 1.80 -16.34
CA VAL A 142 -13.42 1.83 -14.98
C VAL A 142 -14.50 1.89 -13.90
N TYR A 143 -15.72 2.36 -14.22
CA TYR A 143 -16.84 2.38 -13.31
C TYR A 143 -17.50 1.01 -13.22
N GLU A 144 -17.88 0.43 -14.34
CA GLU A 144 -18.48 -0.90 -14.39
C GLU A 144 -17.55 -1.97 -13.85
N THR A 145 -16.28 -1.86 -14.19
CA THR A 145 -15.25 -2.80 -13.76
C THR A 145 -15.04 -2.75 -12.25
N ALA A 146 -14.99 -1.56 -11.65
CA ALA A 146 -14.88 -1.39 -10.22
C ALA A 146 -16.12 -1.93 -9.48
N GLU A 147 -17.31 -1.63 -9.97
CA GLU A 147 -18.56 -2.10 -9.38
C GLU A 147 -18.65 -3.63 -9.38
N ARG A 148 -18.34 -4.29 -10.49
CA ARG A 148 -18.35 -5.75 -10.60
C ARG A 148 -17.32 -6.43 -9.67
N ALA A 149 -16.18 -5.81 -9.45
CA ALA A 149 -15.14 -6.33 -8.59
C ALA A 149 -15.32 -5.97 -7.11
N GLY A 150 -16.31 -5.12 -6.78
CA GLY A 150 -16.52 -4.62 -5.43
C GLY A 150 -15.49 -3.59 -5.00
N TYR A 151 -14.82 -2.92 -5.96
CA TYR A 151 -13.88 -1.83 -5.72
C TYR A 151 -14.55 -0.47 -5.93
N CYS A 152 -13.90 0.60 -5.47
CA CYS A 152 -14.32 1.96 -5.78
C CYS A 152 -13.91 2.34 -7.21
N ALA A 153 -14.66 3.23 -7.85
CA ALA A 153 -14.38 3.65 -9.21
C ALA A 153 -12.94 4.15 -9.38
N GLY A 154 -12.21 3.54 -10.30
CA GLY A 154 -10.82 3.86 -10.60
C GLY A 154 -9.77 3.32 -9.62
N ASP A 155 -10.17 2.56 -8.60
CA ASP A 155 -9.20 1.89 -7.73
C ASP A 155 -8.37 0.87 -8.51
N GLY A 156 -7.04 0.97 -8.39
CA GLY A 156 -6.12 0.16 -9.19
C GLY A 156 -5.86 0.67 -10.62
N PHE A 157 -6.44 1.81 -11.03
CA PHE A 157 -6.34 2.36 -12.38
C PHE A 157 -5.72 3.75 -12.39
N LEU A 158 -4.41 3.83 -12.39
CA LEU A 158 -3.67 5.10 -12.57
C LEU A 158 -3.16 5.28 -13.99
N LEU A 159 -3.17 4.21 -14.78
CA LEU A 159 -2.85 4.20 -16.20
C LEU A 159 -4.04 3.65 -17.00
N TYR A 160 -4.36 4.26 -18.13
CA TYR A 160 -5.31 3.74 -19.08
C TYR A 160 -4.60 3.04 -20.26
N PRO A 161 -5.17 1.97 -20.81
CA PRO A 161 -4.56 1.26 -21.93
C PRO A 161 -4.57 2.14 -23.20
N GLY A 162 -3.39 2.46 -23.71
CA GLY A 162 -3.26 3.31 -24.89
C GLY A 162 -3.88 2.71 -26.15
N ALA A 163 -3.82 1.38 -26.29
CA ALA A 163 -4.33 0.70 -27.46
C ALA A 163 -5.84 0.87 -27.68
N TYR A 164 -6.62 1.12 -26.62
CA TYR A 164 -8.03 1.51 -26.75
C TYR A 164 -8.21 2.81 -27.56
N TYR A 165 -7.22 3.71 -27.45
CA TYR A 165 -7.19 4.99 -28.14
C TYR A 165 -6.24 5.02 -29.34
N GLY A 166 -5.78 3.85 -29.82
CA GLY A 166 -4.87 3.73 -30.97
C GLY A 166 -3.41 4.14 -30.67
N SER A 167 -3.02 4.18 -29.42
CA SER A 167 -1.66 4.49 -28.97
C SER A 167 -0.91 3.23 -28.56
N GLU A 168 0.39 3.18 -28.84
CA GLU A 168 1.30 2.13 -28.33
C GLU A 168 1.67 2.34 -26.85
N TYR A 169 1.43 3.53 -26.30
CA TYR A 169 1.78 3.91 -24.93
C TYR A 169 0.54 4.09 -24.06
N PRO A 170 0.60 3.73 -22.78
CA PRO A 170 -0.50 3.98 -21.85
C PRO A 170 -0.66 5.49 -21.59
N PHE A 171 -1.86 5.89 -21.19
CA PHE A 171 -2.15 7.25 -20.77
C PHE A 171 -2.16 7.35 -19.25
N ALA A 172 -1.44 8.33 -18.72
CA ALA A 172 -1.48 8.68 -17.32
C ALA A 172 -2.82 9.35 -16.98
N THR A 173 -3.42 8.98 -15.85
CA THR A 173 -4.61 9.67 -15.32
C THR A 173 -4.22 10.97 -14.63
N ASN A 174 -5.19 11.87 -14.44
CA ASN A 174 -5.00 13.07 -13.62
C ASN A 174 -4.61 12.72 -12.17
N ARG A 175 -5.05 11.56 -11.66
CA ARG A 175 -4.69 11.06 -10.33
C ARG A 175 -3.21 10.69 -10.24
N LEU A 176 -2.65 10.07 -11.27
CA LEU A 176 -1.21 9.82 -11.35
C LEU A 176 -0.41 11.11 -11.40
N ALA A 177 -0.89 12.12 -12.15
CA ALA A 177 -0.27 13.44 -12.19
C ALA A 177 -0.35 14.13 -10.81
N ALA A 178 -1.51 14.08 -10.15
CA ALA A 178 -1.67 14.62 -8.80
C ALA A 178 -0.78 13.92 -7.77
N TRP A 179 -0.55 12.62 -7.95
CA TRP A 179 0.36 11.87 -7.07
C TRP A 179 1.83 12.22 -7.32
N ARG A 180 2.24 12.45 -8.57
CA ARG A 180 3.56 13.03 -8.87
C ARG A 180 3.73 14.37 -8.15
N ASP A 181 2.73 15.26 -8.27
CA ASP A 181 2.77 16.56 -7.60
C ASP A 181 2.79 16.42 -6.06
N ALA A 182 2.17 15.35 -5.52
CA ALA A 182 2.25 15.02 -4.10
C ALA A 182 3.68 14.63 -3.67
N MET A 183 4.43 13.95 -4.53
CA MET A 183 5.83 13.60 -4.26
C MET A 183 6.72 14.84 -4.35
N ASP A 184 6.49 15.70 -5.33
CA ASP A 184 7.20 16.98 -5.44
C ASP A 184 6.93 17.89 -4.22
N ASP A 185 5.72 17.84 -3.64
CA ASP A 185 5.38 18.57 -2.41
C ASP A 185 6.00 17.95 -1.14
N TYR A 186 6.37 16.66 -1.21
CA TYR A 186 6.99 15.95 -0.08
C TYR A 186 8.43 16.42 0.17
N ASP A 187 9.21 16.71 -0.87
CA ASP A 187 10.60 17.15 -0.78
C ASP A 187 10.70 18.59 -0.24
#